data_3618016a521a46a8e257d9480dc3fcdc
#
_entry.id   3618016a521a46a8e257d9480dc3fcdc
#
_cell.length_a   1.000
_cell.length_b   1.000
_cell.length_c   1.000
_cell.angle_alpha   90.00
_cell.angle_beta   90.00
_cell.angle_gamma   90.00
#
_symmetry.space_group_name_H-M   'P 1'
#
loop_
_entity.id
_entity.type
_entity.pdbx_description
1 polymer ?
#
loop_
_entity_poly.entity_id
_entity_poly.type
_entity_poly.pdbx_seq_one_letter_code
_entity_poly.pdbx_strand_id
1 'polypeptide(L)'
;DLIYTVPSTGGRASQITTNPAHDTKPIWSPDGKKIAFASDRMGSMDIFEVNKEGGIPKRLTTHSGNETPVAYKDAGHILFLANIMPTAEDAQFPSGQFQQVYEVNTEGGRPILFSSMPMEDISINHTGNTLLYHDKKGYEDPWRKHHTSSITRDIWLCSLNGNRTFRKQTAFNGEEI
;
A
#
# COMPACT_ATOMS: atom_id res chain seq x y z
N ASP A 1 -17.70 -3.20 5.93
CA ASP A 1 -17.69 -2.13 4.91
C ASP A 1 -17.73 -2.75 3.53
N LEU A 2 -18.27 -2.00 2.55
CA LEU A 2 -18.39 -2.47 1.17
C LEU A 2 -17.83 -1.43 0.22
N ILE A 3 -17.34 -1.88 -0.95
CA ILE A 3 -16.79 -1.02 -1.98
C ILE A 3 -17.87 -0.66 -3.00
N TYR A 4 -17.93 0.61 -3.33
CA TYR A 4 -18.81 1.19 -4.35
C TYR A 4 -17.99 2.00 -5.34
N THR A 5 -18.48 2.10 -6.57
CA THR A 5 -17.98 3.03 -7.58
C THR A 5 -19.04 4.06 -7.91
N VAL A 6 -18.61 5.28 -8.24
CA VAL A 6 -19.47 6.36 -8.73
C VAL A 6 -18.79 7.03 -9.90
N PRO A 7 -19.53 7.42 -10.99
CA PRO A 7 -18.94 8.19 -12.08
C PRO A 7 -18.37 9.51 -11.58
N SER A 8 -17.23 9.95 -12.12
CA SER A 8 -16.62 11.25 -11.76
C SER A 8 -17.52 12.45 -12.07
N THR A 9 -18.46 12.28 -12.99
CA THR A 9 -19.50 13.27 -13.35
C THR A 9 -20.69 13.27 -12.37
N GLY A 10 -20.65 12.45 -11.34
CA GLY A 10 -21.78 12.23 -10.42
C GLY A 10 -22.74 11.16 -10.93
N GLY A 11 -23.76 10.90 -10.13
CA GLY A 11 -24.79 9.91 -10.45
C GLY A 11 -24.93 8.83 -9.35
N ARG A 12 -25.55 7.71 -9.71
CA ARG A 12 -25.81 6.62 -8.78
C ARG A 12 -24.54 5.79 -8.54
N ALA A 13 -24.24 5.54 -7.25
CA ALA A 13 -23.20 4.60 -6.88
C ALA A 13 -23.58 3.15 -7.23
N SER A 14 -22.65 2.40 -7.75
CA SER A 14 -22.79 0.96 -8.04
C SER A 14 -21.98 0.17 -7.00
N GLN A 15 -22.62 -0.80 -6.37
CA GLN A 15 -21.99 -1.69 -5.41
C GLN A 15 -21.11 -2.71 -6.13
N ILE A 16 -19.85 -2.85 -5.68
CA ILE A 16 -18.86 -3.76 -6.27
C ILE A 16 -18.72 -5.04 -5.43
N THR A 17 -18.68 -4.90 -4.11
CA THR A 17 -18.54 -6.05 -3.21
C THR A 17 -19.82 -6.31 -2.42
N THR A 18 -20.15 -7.58 -2.16
CA THR A 18 -21.40 -8.02 -1.51
C THR A 18 -21.16 -8.89 -0.28
N ASN A 19 -19.92 -9.24 0.04
CA ASN A 19 -19.59 -10.03 1.22
C ASN A 19 -19.76 -9.15 2.48
N PRO A 20 -20.27 -9.67 3.62
CA PRO A 20 -20.45 -8.90 4.85
C PRO A 20 -19.15 -8.54 5.57
N ALA A 21 -17.99 -8.99 5.09
CA ALA A 21 -16.67 -8.64 5.60
C ALA A 21 -16.34 -7.15 5.47
N HIS A 22 -15.25 -6.73 6.13
CA HIS A 22 -14.71 -5.39 5.97
C HIS A 22 -13.84 -5.32 4.71
N ASP A 23 -14.36 -4.66 3.67
CA ASP A 23 -13.64 -4.38 2.43
C ASP A 23 -13.16 -2.92 2.45
N THR A 24 -11.84 -2.69 2.40
CA THR A 24 -11.24 -1.37 2.60
C THR A 24 -10.09 -1.09 1.63
N LYS A 25 -9.64 0.17 1.59
CA LYS A 25 -8.47 0.59 0.80
C LYS A 25 -8.53 0.17 -0.67
N PRO A 26 -9.62 0.47 -1.40
CA PRO A 26 -9.71 0.14 -2.82
C PRO A 26 -8.72 0.96 -3.65
N ILE A 27 -8.07 0.31 -4.60
CA ILE A 27 -7.20 0.92 -5.60
C ILE A 27 -7.57 0.44 -7.00
N TRP A 28 -7.51 1.34 -7.98
CA TRP A 28 -7.78 1.02 -9.37
C TRP A 28 -6.56 0.41 -10.08
N SER A 29 -6.81 -0.57 -10.95
CA SER A 29 -5.81 -1.00 -11.93
C SER A 29 -5.50 0.12 -12.93
N PRO A 30 -4.30 0.16 -13.53
CA PRO A 30 -3.91 1.22 -14.47
C PRO A 30 -4.83 1.35 -15.68
N ASP A 31 -5.45 0.26 -16.11
CA ASP A 31 -6.40 0.23 -17.23
C ASP A 31 -7.85 0.53 -16.81
N GLY A 32 -8.10 0.75 -15.52
CA GLY A 32 -9.42 1.04 -14.95
C GLY A 32 -10.44 -0.10 -15.06
N LYS A 33 -9.99 -1.35 -15.25
CA LYS A 33 -10.89 -2.50 -15.39
C LYS A 33 -11.07 -3.30 -14.12
N LYS A 34 -10.13 -3.20 -13.18
CA LYS A 34 -10.13 -3.95 -11.94
C LYS A 34 -9.92 -3.05 -10.73
N ILE A 35 -10.31 -3.55 -9.57
CA ILE A 35 -10.16 -2.92 -8.27
C ILE A 35 -9.51 -3.95 -7.35
N ALA A 36 -8.36 -3.58 -6.76
CA ALA A 36 -7.79 -4.34 -5.65
C ALA A 36 -8.17 -3.69 -4.33
N PHE A 37 -8.33 -4.48 -3.28
CA PHE A 37 -8.76 -4.02 -1.96
C PHE A 37 -8.32 -4.99 -0.87
N ALA A 38 -8.29 -4.53 0.37
CA ALA A 38 -8.10 -5.38 1.53
C ALA A 38 -9.44 -5.89 2.06
N SER A 39 -9.50 -7.15 2.49
CA SER A 39 -10.70 -7.75 3.06
C SER A 39 -10.35 -8.80 4.12
N ASP A 40 -11.08 -8.81 5.23
CA ASP A 40 -10.94 -9.77 6.33
C ASP A 40 -11.84 -11.02 6.17
N ARG A 41 -12.40 -11.24 4.97
CA ARG A 41 -13.31 -12.36 4.68
C ARG A 41 -12.75 -13.76 4.93
N MET A 42 -11.43 -13.86 5.07
CA MET A 42 -10.71 -15.10 5.36
C MET A 42 -10.02 -15.08 6.73
N GLY A 43 -10.32 -14.09 7.58
CA GLY A 43 -9.84 -13.97 8.95
C GLY A 43 -8.89 -12.81 9.18
N SER A 44 -7.82 -12.67 8.38
CA SER A 44 -6.94 -11.50 8.32
C SER A 44 -7.24 -10.62 7.11
N MET A 45 -6.75 -9.40 7.13
CA MET A 45 -6.83 -8.52 5.96
C MET A 45 -5.90 -9.02 4.88
N ASP A 46 -6.46 -9.64 3.85
CA ASP A 46 -5.77 -10.07 2.65
C ASP A 46 -6.11 -9.18 1.46
N ILE A 47 -5.29 -9.24 0.42
CA ILE A 47 -5.54 -8.52 -0.83
C ILE A 47 -6.39 -9.36 -1.77
N PHE A 48 -7.47 -8.75 -2.23
CA PHE A 48 -8.38 -9.30 -3.23
C PHE A 48 -8.41 -8.38 -4.45
N GLU A 49 -8.73 -8.95 -5.60
CA GLU A 49 -8.95 -8.24 -6.86
C GLU A 49 -10.31 -8.64 -7.45
N VAL A 50 -11.04 -7.66 -7.96
CA VAL A 50 -12.35 -7.85 -8.59
C VAL A 50 -12.47 -7.00 -9.85
N ASN A 51 -13.31 -7.39 -10.81
CA ASN A 51 -13.65 -6.54 -11.95
C ASN A 51 -14.45 -5.31 -11.49
N LYS A 52 -14.33 -4.20 -12.20
CA LYS A 52 -15.04 -2.95 -11.90
C LYS A 52 -16.57 -3.08 -11.93
N GLU A 53 -17.08 -4.08 -12.62
CA GLU A 53 -18.51 -4.43 -12.67
C GLU A 53 -18.93 -5.33 -11.48
N GLY A 54 -18.00 -5.72 -10.61
CA GLY A 54 -18.22 -6.67 -9.52
C GLY A 54 -17.94 -8.11 -9.96
N GLY A 55 -18.51 -9.06 -9.23
CA GLY A 55 -18.31 -10.49 -9.44
C GLY A 55 -17.62 -11.16 -8.25
N ILE A 56 -17.00 -12.31 -8.49
CA ILE A 56 -16.31 -13.07 -7.45
C ILE A 56 -14.86 -12.53 -7.33
N PRO A 57 -14.47 -11.94 -6.17
CA PRO A 57 -13.12 -11.47 -5.98
C PRO A 57 -12.11 -12.62 -5.93
N LYS A 58 -10.98 -12.45 -6.61
CA LYS A 58 -9.83 -13.34 -6.55
C LYS A 58 -8.94 -12.94 -5.39
N ARG A 59 -8.63 -13.86 -4.47
CA ARG A 59 -7.65 -13.65 -3.41
C ARG A 59 -6.24 -13.70 -3.99
N LEU A 60 -5.41 -12.70 -3.70
CA LEU A 60 -4.05 -12.59 -4.22
C LEU A 60 -3.00 -12.95 -3.15
N THR A 61 -3.29 -12.69 -1.88
CA THR A 61 -2.38 -12.95 -0.77
C THR A 61 -3.02 -13.84 0.28
N THR A 62 -2.21 -14.53 1.09
CA THR A 62 -2.68 -15.54 2.05
C THR A 62 -1.90 -15.53 3.36
N HIS A 63 -1.18 -14.45 3.67
CA HIS A 63 -0.42 -14.35 4.91
C HIS A 63 -1.37 -14.14 6.11
N SER A 64 -0.94 -14.61 7.29
CA SER A 64 -1.75 -14.51 8.53
C SER A 64 -1.77 -13.11 9.16
N GLY A 65 -0.93 -12.20 8.70
CA GLY A 65 -0.93 -10.78 9.12
C GLY A 65 -1.84 -9.94 8.24
N ASN A 66 -2.03 -8.68 8.64
CA ASN A 66 -2.81 -7.73 7.86
C ASN A 66 -1.98 -7.15 6.71
N GLU A 67 -2.60 -7.07 5.55
CA GLU A 67 -2.04 -6.55 4.32
C GLU A 67 -2.89 -5.41 3.79
N THR A 68 -2.25 -4.37 3.31
CA THR A 68 -2.94 -3.17 2.82
C THR A 68 -2.43 -2.82 1.43
N PRO A 69 -3.24 -2.91 0.37
CA PRO A 69 -2.83 -2.51 -0.97
C PRO A 69 -2.62 -1.01 -1.02
N VAL A 70 -1.57 -0.56 -1.71
CA VAL A 70 -1.23 0.87 -1.83
C VAL A 70 -1.26 1.37 -3.26
N ALA A 71 -0.80 0.58 -4.22
CA ALA A 71 -0.83 0.96 -5.63
C ALA A 71 -0.66 -0.25 -6.54
N TYR A 72 -1.20 -0.17 -7.76
CA TYR A 72 -0.72 -1.01 -8.85
C TYR A 72 0.59 -0.41 -9.37
N LYS A 73 1.65 -1.21 -9.38
CA LYS A 73 2.92 -0.85 -10.00
C LYS A 73 2.81 -0.89 -11.52
N ASP A 74 2.12 -1.90 -12.01
CA ASP A 74 1.73 -2.11 -13.40
C ASP A 74 0.47 -2.99 -13.45
N ALA A 75 0.04 -3.40 -14.63
CA ALA A 75 -1.17 -4.23 -14.79
C ALA A 75 -1.07 -5.61 -14.16
N GLY A 76 0.13 -6.10 -13.89
CA GLY A 76 0.39 -7.44 -13.34
C GLY A 76 0.87 -7.45 -11.89
N HIS A 77 1.15 -6.30 -11.28
CA HIS A 77 1.78 -6.25 -9.97
C HIS A 77 1.16 -5.18 -9.07
N ILE A 78 0.90 -5.57 -7.83
CA ILE A 78 0.37 -4.70 -6.77
C ILE A 78 1.41 -4.53 -5.68
N LEU A 79 1.65 -3.28 -5.27
CA LEU A 79 2.40 -2.96 -4.07
C LEU A 79 1.46 -2.90 -2.87
N PHE A 80 1.92 -3.42 -1.75
CA PHE A 80 1.16 -3.43 -0.51
C PHE A 80 2.07 -3.32 0.72
N LEU A 81 1.49 -2.85 1.81
CA LEU A 81 2.13 -2.77 3.11
C LEU A 81 1.77 -4.02 3.94
N ALA A 82 2.77 -4.61 4.56
CA ALA A 82 2.60 -5.72 5.49
C ALA A 82 3.79 -5.88 6.44
N ASN A 83 3.59 -6.69 7.47
CA ASN A 83 4.64 -7.15 8.38
C ASN A 83 4.93 -8.63 8.11
N ILE A 84 5.43 -8.94 6.91
CA ILE A 84 5.85 -10.29 6.53
C ILE A 84 7.34 -10.41 6.80
N MET A 85 7.76 -11.46 7.51
CA MET A 85 9.17 -11.81 7.64
C MET A 85 9.48 -12.99 6.73
N PRO A 86 9.91 -12.74 5.49
CA PRO A 86 10.12 -13.81 4.52
C PRO A 86 11.32 -14.70 4.82
N THR A 87 12.30 -14.19 5.60
CA THR A 87 13.49 -14.95 6.02
C THR A 87 13.90 -14.61 7.45
N ALA A 88 14.72 -15.49 8.07
CA ALA A 88 15.29 -15.21 9.38
C ALA A 88 16.23 -13.99 9.41
N GLU A 89 16.80 -13.63 8.28
CA GLU A 89 17.69 -12.47 8.12
C GLU A 89 16.91 -11.16 8.22
N ASP A 90 15.65 -11.16 7.80
CA ASP A 90 14.76 -10.00 7.90
C ASP A 90 14.31 -9.73 9.36
N ALA A 91 14.50 -10.68 10.26
CA ALA A 91 14.18 -10.54 11.68
C ALA A 91 15.05 -9.54 12.46
N GLN A 92 16.08 -8.97 11.82
CA GLN A 92 16.91 -7.92 12.41
C GLN A 92 16.21 -6.56 12.50
N PHE A 93 15.11 -6.38 11.79
CA PHE A 93 14.31 -5.15 11.88
C PHE A 93 13.27 -5.25 12.99
N PRO A 94 13.03 -4.15 13.73
CA PRO A 94 12.08 -4.15 14.84
C PRO A 94 10.70 -4.59 14.36
N SER A 95 10.21 -5.64 14.97
CA SER A 95 8.94 -6.27 14.70
C SER A 95 7.76 -5.30 14.77
N GLY A 96 6.78 -5.48 13.90
CA GLY A 96 5.41 -5.03 14.05
C GLY A 96 5.14 -3.53 13.98
N GLN A 97 6.13 -2.70 14.26
CA GLN A 97 5.97 -1.23 14.27
C GLN A 97 6.19 -0.60 12.90
N PHE A 98 6.97 -1.25 12.03
CA PHE A 98 7.26 -0.75 10.69
C PHE A 98 6.77 -1.75 9.65
N GLN A 99 5.78 -1.35 8.90
CA GLN A 99 5.36 -2.11 7.73
C GLN A 99 6.39 -1.93 6.62
N GLN A 100 6.65 -3.00 5.92
CA GLN A 100 7.50 -3.02 4.73
C GLN A 100 6.62 -3.06 3.48
N VAL A 101 7.19 -2.64 2.36
CA VAL A 101 6.50 -2.69 1.08
C VAL A 101 6.83 -4.01 0.37
N TYR A 102 5.78 -4.73 0.01
CA TYR A 102 5.84 -5.97 -0.75
C TYR A 102 5.18 -5.81 -2.11
N GLU A 103 5.50 -6.72 -2.99
CA GLU A 103 4.91 -6.82 -4.33
C GLU A 103 4.29 -8.20 -4.50
N VAL A 104 3.06 -8.26 -5.03
CA VAL A 104 2.39 -9.51 -5.41
C VAL A 104 1.93 -9.43 -6.85
N ASN A 105 2.03 -10.55 -7.56
CA ASN A 105 1.48 -10.69 -8.91
C ASN A 105 -0.05 -10.81 -8.87
N THR A 106 -0.76 -10.18 -9.80
CA THR A 106 -2.23 -10.27 -9.92
C THR A 106 -2.71 -11.68 -10.29
N GLU A 107 -1.82 -12.53 -10.79
CA GLU A 107 -2.11 -13.97 -10.93
C GLU A 107 -2.01 -14.73 -9.60
N GLY A 108 -1.55 -14.09 -8.54
CA GLY A 108 -1.28 -14.66 -7.24
C GLY A 108 0.15 -15.17 -7.13
N GLY A 109 0.45 -15.86 -6.04
CA GLY A 109 1.77 -16.41 -5.77
C GLY A 109 2.39 -15.82 -4.50
N ARG A 110 3.67 -16.12 -4.27
CA ARG A 110 4.37 -15.65 -3.08
C ARG A 110 4.74 -14.17 -3.24
N PRO A 111 4.38 -13.30 -2.28
CA PRO A 111 4.85 -11.93 -2.26
C PRO A 111 6.38 -11.86 -2.17
N ILE A 112 6.95 -10.84 -2.80
CA ILE A 112 8.38 -10.52 -2.72
C ILE A 112 8.56 -9.18 -2.02
N LEU A 113 9.65 -9.03 -1.26
CA LEU A 113 9.99 -7.78 -0.62
C LEU A 113 10.37 -6.75 -1.69
N PHE A 114 9.58 -5.67 -1.78
CA PHE A 114 9.85 -4.56 -2.68
C PHE A 114 10.82 -3.55 -2.04
N SER A 115 10.58 -3.18 -0.78
CA SER A 115 11.45 -2.27 -0.01
C SER A 115 11.38 -2.60 1.47
N SER A 116 12.56 -2.73 2.08
CA SER A 116 12.70 -2.82 3.54
C SER A 116 12.61 -1.47 4.23
N MET A 117 12.74 -0.37 3.47
CA MET A 117 12.57 0.98 4.00
C MET A 117 11.11 1.20 4.37
N PRO A 118 10.81 1.67 5.59
CA PRO A 118 9.45 2.03 5.97
C PRO A 118 8.96 3.20 5.14
N MET A 119 7.86 3.00 4.42
CA MET A 119 7.22 4.00 3.58
C MET A 119 5.75 4.12 3.96
N GLU A 120 5.23 5.35 4.01
CA GLU A 120 3.81 5.65 4.22
C GLU A 120 3.27 6.49 3.05
N ASP A 121 1.96 6.49 2.87
CA ASP A 121 1.25 7.29 1.86
C ASP A 121 1.84 7.19 0.45
N ILE A 122 2.10 5.94 0.05
CA ILE A 122 2.72 5.63 -1.23
C ILE A 122 1.77 5.98 -2.38
N SER A 123 2.29 6.71 -3.35
CA SER A 123 1.62 7.00 -4.61
C SER A 123 2.54 6.70 -5.79
N ILE A 124 2.01 6.11 -6.83
CA ILE A 124 2.72 5.84 -8.09
C ILE A 124 2.17 6.74 -9.19
N ASN A 125 3.04 7.28 -10.03
CA ASN A 125 2.63 8.01 -11.21
C ASN A 125 1.97 7.06 -12.25
N HIS A 126 1.18 7.61 -13.16
CA HIS A 126 0.41 6.81 -14.13
C HIS A 126 1.28 5.96 -15.08
N THR A 127 2.56 6.29 -15.24
CA THR A 127 3.50 5.50 -16.05
C THR A 127 4.17 4.36 -15.27
N GLY A 128 3.91 4.24 -13.96
CA GLY A 128 4.45 3.19 -13.11
C GLY A 128 5.96 3.27 -12.85
N ASN A 129 6.62 4.37 -13.19
CA ASN A 129 8.07 4.49 -13.13
C ASN A 129 8.61 5.36 -11.99
N THR A 130 7.73 6.05 -11.27
CA THR A 130 8.11 6.94 -10.17
C THR A 130 7.14 6.77 -9.00
N LEU A 131 7.69 6.61 -7.83
CA LEU A 131 6.97 6.45 -6.58
C LEU A 131 7.25 7.66 -5.69
N LEU A 132 6.20 8.23 -5.12
CA LEU A 132 6.22 9.26 -4.10
C LEU A 132 5.81 8.63 -2.77
N TYR A 133 6.49 8.98 -1.67
CA TYR A 133 6.16 8.44 -0.36
C TYR A 133 6.65 9.34 0.76
N HIS A 134 6.05 9.19 1.94
CA HIS A 134 6.61 9.68 3.19
C HIS A 134 7.56 8.65 3.78
N ASP A 135 8.73 9.09 4.26
CA ASP A 135 9.59 8.23 5.05
C ASP A 135 9.09 8.15 6.50
N LYS A 136 9.12 6.95 7.05
CA LYS A 136 8.80 6.73 8.46
C LYS A 136 10.07 6.42 9.23
N LYS A 137 10.59 7.45 9.91
CA LYS A 137 11.85 7.33 10.67
C LYS A 137 11.66 6.74 12.07
N GLY A 138 10.43 6.69 12.57
CA GLY A 138 10.13 6.21 13.92
C GLY A 138 8.77 6.66 14.43
N TYR A 139 8.60 6.58 15.74
CA TYR A 139 7.45 7.13 16.45
C TYR A 139 7.93 8.23 17.37
N GLU A 140 7.26 9.38 17.33
CA GLU A 140 7.54 10.47 18.23
C GLU A 140 6.88 10.21 19.60
N ASP A 141 7.58 10.59 20.67
CA ASP A 141 6.99 10.64 22.01
C ASP A 141 6.08 11.87 22.10
N PRO A 142 4.75 11.72 22.21
CA PRO A 142 3.81 12.83 22.27
C PRO A 142 3.98 13.72 23.50
N TRP A 143 4.78 13.31 24.47
CA TRP A 143 5.08 14.06 25.70
C TRP A 143 6.26 15.03 25.55
N ARG A 144 6.97 15.02 24.44
CA ARG A 144 8.08 15.94 24.18
C ARG A 144 7.56 17.32 23.78
N LYS A 145 7.51 18.23 24.73
CA LYS A 145 7.21 19.66 24.45
C LYS A 145 8.43 20.38 23.88
N HIS A 146 8.21 21.23 22.87
CA HIS A 146 9.21 22.16 22.30
C HIS A 146 10.43 21.49 21.64
N HIS A 147 10.29 20.32 21.08
CA HIS A 147 11.36 19.64 20.39
C HIS A 147 11.14 19.63 18.88
N THR A 148 12.14 20.07 18.11
CA THR A 148 12.19 19.77 16.67
C THR A 148 12.50 18.29 16.55
N SER A 149 11.54 17.51 16.06
CA SER A 149 11.67 16.08 15.98
C SER A 149 12.69 15.68 14.91
N SER A 150 13.63 14.80 15.28
CA SER A 150 14.51 14.15 14.32
C SER A 150 13.82 13.06 13.48
N ILE A 151 12.55 12.77 13.79
CA ILE A 151 11.72 11.76 13.13
C ILE A 151 10.59 12.36 12.30
N THR A 152 10.71 13.65 11.95
CA THR A 152 9.79 14.31 11.02
C THR A 152 9.74 13.55 9.69
N ARG A 153 8.53 13.41 9.16
CA ARG A 153 8.31 12.80 7.86
C ARG A 153 8.74 13.74 6.76
N ASP A 154 9.46 13.20 5.81
CA ASP A 154 9.86 13.91 4.60
C ASP A 154 9.23 13.25 3.37
N ILE A 155 8.98 14.04 2.34
CA ILE A 155 8.49 13.53 1.06
C ILE A 155 9.69 13.14 0.19
N TRP A 156 9.64 11.92 -0.32
CA TRP A 156 10.69 11.35 -1.17
C TRP A 156 10.13 10.86 -2.50
N LEU A 157 10.93 11.01 -3.55
CA LEU A 157 10.73 10.34 -4.83
C LEU A 157 11.69 9.14 -4.95
N CYS A 158 11.13 8.02 -5.42
CA CYS A 158 11.90 6.87 -5.84
C CYS A 158 11.68 6.61 -7.32
N SER A 159 12.74 6.65 -8.12
CA SER A 159 12.70 6.18 -9.51
C SER A 159 12.72 4.67 -9.54
N LEU A 160 11.82 4.05 -10.31
CA LEU A 160 11.71 2.60 -10.47
C LEU A 160 12.39 2.09 -11.75
N ASN A 161 12.95 3.00 -12.55
CA ASN A 161 13.69 2.65 -13.79
C ASN A 161 15.13 2.24 -13.46
N GLY A 162 15.53 1.03 -13.90
CA GLY A 162 16.88 0.52 -13.68
C GLY A 162 17.23 0.39 -12.20
N ASN A 163 18.37 0.94 -11.80
CA ASN A 163 18.75 1.02 -10.39
C ASN A 163 17.88 2.06 -9.69
N ARG A 164 17.23 1.67 -8.59
CA ARG A 164 16.39 2.59 -7.81
C ARG A 164 17.22 3.77 -7.30
N THR A 165 16.74 4.97 -7.54
CA THR A 165 17.35 6.20 -7.02
C THR A 165 16.34 6.92 -6.15
N PHE A 166 16.80 7.47 -5.02
CA PHE A 166 15.97 8.14 -4.04
C PHE A 166 16.35 9.61 -3.97
N ARG A 167 15.36 10.50 -4.00
CA ARG A 167 15.57 11.95 -3.91
C ARG A 167 14.56 12.57 -2.95
N LYS A 168 15.06 13.21 -1.90
CA LYS A 168 14.25 14.01 -0.98
C LYS A 168 13.68 15.22 -1.73
N GLN A 169 12.39 15.51 -1.51
CA GLN A 169 11.68 16.63 -2.13
C GLN A 169 11.49 17.81 -1.20
N THR A 170 11.33 17.54 0.09
CA THR A 170 11.12 18.57 1.11
C THR A 170 12.44 19.00 1.72
N ALA A 171 12.54 20.30 2.05
CA ALA A 171 13.69 20.88 2.73
C ALA A 171 13.31 21.56 4.06
N PHE A 172 12.06 21.42 4.49
CA PHE A 172 11.56 22.02 5.72
C PHE A 172 12.04 21.24 6.95
N ASN A 173 12.33 21.96 8.04
CA ASN A 173 12.76 21.35 9.31
C ASN A 173 11.56 20.98 10.22
N GLY A 174 10.44 20.63 9.65
CA GLY A 174 9.21 20.25 10.33
C GLY A 174 8.61 18.99 9.71
N GLU A 175 7.42 18.60 10.15
CA GLU A 175 6.68 17.50 9.55
C GLU A 175 5.93 17.98 8.32
N GLU A 176 6.06 17.25 7.21
CA GLU A 176 5.33 17.45 5.97
C GLU A 176 4.23 16.39 5.89
N ILE A 177 2.97 16.83 5.90
CA ILE A 177 1.79 15.96 5.83
C ILE A 177 1.01 16.24 4.55
#